data_93c601ebb64bc9b15e085b7abab1eac0
#
_entry.id   93c601ebb64bc9b15e085b7abab1eac0
#
_cell.length_a   1.000
_cell.length_b   1.000
_cell.length_c   1.000
_cell.angle_alpha   90.00
_cell.angle_beta   90.00
_cell.angle_gamma   90.00
#
_symmetry.space_group_name_H-M   'P 1'
#
loop_
_entity.id
_entity.type
_entity.pdbx_description
1 polymer ?
#
loop_
_entity_poly.entity_id
_entity_poly.type
_entity_poly.pdbx_seq_one_letter_code
_entity_poly.pdbx_strand_id
1 'polypeptide(L)'
;VEGIYYVGKEPSLTVAGTGIEESILQTVLDSCENTRTTITNIMKKNPQMDMETMKSLLSSDSLVREVSLGGRTIDGNVQFFYALIAMACLYGCFIGFGSAIGIQANITPLAARRCVTPTHKLKLILTDQLTSFALGYVDVIILILYLRYILNLDFQGQMGKMLVVSFFGSLIGVSMGMFIGSFGKMQEGVRIGLMLGISMVSSFL
;
A
#
# COMPACT_ATOMS: atom_id res chain seq x y z
N VAL A 1 -11.27 21.54 -23.50
CA VAL A 1 -12.09 22.27 -22.52
C VAL A 1 -12.80 21.20 -21.70
N GLU A 2 -12.40 20.97 -20.46
CA GLU A 2 -12.85 19.88 -19.60
C GLU A 2 -14.19 20.18 -18.92
N GLY A 3 -14.55 21.44 -18.81
CA GLY A 3 -15.83 21.90 -18.29
C GLY A 3 -16.01 23.40 -18.43
N ILE A 4 -17.27 23.85 -18.47
CA ILE A 4 -17.65 25.26 -18.55
C ILE A 4 -18.50 25.58 -17.34
N TYR A 5 -18.04 26.51 -16.51
CA TYR A 5 -18.74 27.00 -15.33
C TYR A 5 -19.51 28.28 -15.66
N TYR A 6 -20.82 28.25 -15.47
CA TYR A 6 -21.70 29.41 -15.65
C TYR A 6 -21.96 30.09 -14.31
N VAL A 7 -21.49 31.34 -14.17
CA VAL A 7 -21.73 32.16 -13.00
C VAL A 7 -23.02 32.96 -13.19
N GLY A 8 -24.12 32.46 -12.64
CA GLY A 8 -25.45 33.12 -12.72
C GLY A 8 -26.19 33.08 -11.39
N LYS A 9 -27.50 33.39 -11.42
CA LYS A 9 -28.36 33.26 -10.25
C LYS A 9 -28.43 31.82 -9.74
N GLU A 10 -28.33 30.87 -10.65
CA GLU A 10 -28.16 29.43 -10.39
C GLU A 10 -26.85 29.01 -11.05
N PRO A 11 -25.80 28.71 -10.29
CA PRO A 11 -24.54 28.25 -10.84
C PRO A 11 -24.74 26.88 -11.49
N SER A 12 -24.27 26.69 -12.70
CA SER A 12 -24.34 25.41 -13.39
C SER A 12 -23.01 25.04 -14.00
N LEU A 13 -22.69 23.74 -13.98
CA LEU A 13 -21.48 23.17 -14.53
C LEU A 13 -21.86 22.22 -15.67
N THR A 14 -21.32 22.47 -16.87
CA THR A 14 -21.41 21.54 -17.98
C THR A 14 -20.07 20.83 -18.12
N VAL A 15 -20.06 19.51 -18.01
CA VAL A 15 -18.86 18.68 -18.03
C VAL A 15 -18.82 17.87 -19.31
N ALA A 16 -17.64 17.73 -19.91
CA ALA A 16 -17.50 17.05 -21.20
C ALA A 16 -17.35 15.53 -21.11
N GLY A 17 -17.22 14.96 -19.88
CA GLY A 17 -16.98 13.54 -19.67
C GLY A 17 -17.21 13.09 -18.23
N THR A 18 -16.79 11.88 -17.92
CA THR A 18 -16.83 11.27 -16.57
C THR A 18 -15.40 10.89 -16.15
N GLY A 19 -14.60 11.89 -15.82
CA GLY A 19 -13.23 11.71 -15.34
C GLY A 19 -13.05 12.08 -13.86
N ILE A 20 -11.85 11.89 -13.32
CA ILE A 20 -11.51 12.28 -11.95
C ILE A 20 -11.56 13.81 -11.81
N GLU A 21 -11.14 14.54 -12.83
CA GLU A 21 -11.10 16.01 -12.83
C GLU A 21 -12.50 16.61 -12.84
N GLU A 22 -13.42 16.02 -13.62
CA GLU A 22 -14.82 16.40 -13.66
C GLU A 22 -15.52 16.11 -12.32
N SER A 23 -15.20 14.98 -11.68
CA SER A 23 -15.72 14.63 -10.36
C SER A 23 -15.25 15.60 -9.27
N ILE A 24 -14.01 16.08 -9.34
CA ILE A 24 -13.48 17.10 -8.44
C ILE A 24 -14.21 18.43 -8.66
N LEU A 25 -14.39 18.85 -9.91
CA LEU A 25 -15.12 20.06 -10.26
C LEU A 25 -16.57 20.03 -9.77
N GLN A 26 -17.25 18.89 -9.92
CA GLN A 26 -18.60 18.69 -9.42
C GLN A 26 -18.66 18.76 -7.88
N THR A 27 -17.73 18.12 -7.19
CA THR A 27 -17.64 18.15 -5.72
C THR A 27 -17.41 19.58 -5.20
N VAL A 28 -16.57 20.35 -5.87
CA VAL A 28 -16.32 21.76 -5.52
C VAL A 28 -17.58 22.60 -5.73
N LEU A 29 -18.32 22.39 -6.85
CA LEU A 29 -19.58 23.10 -7.10
C LEU A 29 -20.63 22.78 -6.04
N ASP A 30 -20.85 21.49 -5.76
CA ASP A 30 -21.80 21.04 -4.73
C ASP A 30 -21.46 21.60 -3.34
N SER A 31 -20.16 21.67 -3.02
CA SER A 31 -19.68 22.29 -1.78
C SER A 31 -19.98 23.80 -1.73
N CYS A 32 -19.75 24.51 -2.85
CA CYS A 32 -20.07 25.94 -2.96
C CYS A 32 -21.58 26.20 -2.87
N GLU A 33 -22.41 25.38 -3.49
CA GLU A 33 -23.86 25.52 -3.47
C GLU A 33 -24.45 25.21 -2.09
N ASN A 34 -23.97 24.16 -1.45
CA ASN A 34 -24.33 23.84 -0.07
C ASN A 34 -23.94 24.96 0.91
N THR A 35 -22.74 25.53 0.75
CA THR A 35 -22.27 26.65 1.56
C THR A 35 -23.16 27.88 1.35
N ARG A 36 -23.49 28.21 0.09
CA ARG A 36 -24.38 29.32 -0.27
C ARG A 36 -25.78 29.15 0.34
N THR A 37 -26.33 27.95 0.22
CA THR A 37 -27.66 27.62 0.76
C THR A 37 -27.66 27.72 2.30
N THR A 38 -26.60 27.25 2.93
CA THR A 38 -26.42 27.33 4.38
C THR A 38 -26.34 28.79 4.85
N ILE A 39 -25.52 29.62 4.18
CA ILE A 39 -25.43 31.07 4.46
C ILE A 39 -26.78 31.74 4.32
N THR A 40 -27.49 31.46 3.23
CA THR A 40 -28.81 32.06 2.96
C THR A 40 -29.84 31.68 4.01
N ASN A 41 -29.81 30.43 4.47
CA ASN A 41 -30.71 29.94 5.53
C ASN A 41 -30.37 30.54 6.90
N ILE A 42 -29.09 30.72 7.21
CA ILE A 42 -28.65 31.39 8.46
C ILE A 42 -29.05 32.84 8.44
N MET A 43 -28.83 33.57 7.33
CA MET A 43 -29.25 34.96 7.17
C MET A 43 -30.78 35.15 7.32
N LYS A 44 -31.58 34.21 6.81
CA LYS A 44 -33.04 34.24 6.96
C LYS A 44 -33.50 34.02 8.41
N LYS A 45 -32.77 33.17 9.16
CA LYS A 45 -33.11 32.88 10.57
C LYS A 45 -32.60 33.91 11.56
N ASN A 46 -31.46 34.55 11.31
CA ASN A 46 -30.82 35.52 12.19
C ASN A 46 -30.30 36.72 11.40
N PRO A 47 -31.15 37.71 11.07
CA PRO A 47 -30.76 38.87 10.27
C PRO A 47 -29.80 39.85 10.96
N GLN A 48 -29.52 39.68 12.26
CA GLN A 48 -28.57 40.49 13.04
C GLN A 48 -27.22 39.83 13.30
N MET A 49 -26.91 38.76 12.62
CA MET A 49 -25.65 38.05 12.82
C MET A 49 -24.48 38.80 12.15
N ASP A 50 -23.43 39.07 12.93
CA ASP A 50 -22.27 39.85 12.48
C ASP A 50 -21.47 39.04 11.43
N MET A 51 -21.01 39.73 10.39
CA MET A 51 -20.30 39.13 9.25
C MET A 51 -18.99 38.43 9.71
N GLU A 52 -18.37 38.89 10.78
CA GLU A 52 -17.18 38.28 11.37
C GLU A 52 -17.48 36.90 12.01
N THR A 53 -18.60 36.81 12.71
CA THR A 53 -19.07 35.56 13.33
C THR A 53 -19.44 34.53 12.25
N MET A 54 -20.03 34.98 11.14
CA MET A 54 -20.34 34.13 10.01
C MET A 54 -19.06 33.61 9.32
N LYS A 55 -18.06 34.48 9.17
CA LYS A 55 -16.75 34.11 8.58
C LYS A 55 -16.01 33.12 9.49
N SER A 56 -16.10 33.25 10.81
CA SER A 56 -15.50 32.32 11.77
C SER A 56 -16.19 30.96 11.76
N LEU A 57 -17.51 30.89 11.56
CA LEU A 57 -18.27 29.64 11.40
C LEU A 57 -18.00 28.94 10.09
N LEU A 58 -17.77 29.71 9.01
CA LEU A 58 -17.42 29.18 7.68
C LEU A 58 -15.94 28.80 7.57
N SER A 59 -15.06 29.46 8.31
CA SER A 59 -13.64 29.16 8.42
C SER A 59 -13.34 28.12 9.49
N SER A 60 -14.36 27.62 10.20
CA SER A 60 -14.22 26.47 11.08
C SER A 60 -13.81 25.27 10.23
N ASP A 61 -12.54 25.08 10.17
CA ASP A 61 -11.85 23.94 9.59
C ASP A 61 -12.57 22.65 10.01
N SER A 62 -13.08 21.94 9.01
CA SER A 62 -13.64 20.60 9.14
C SER A 62 -14.69 20.40 10.23
N LEU A 63 -15.98 20.64 9.90
CA LEU A 63 -17.14 20.14 10.66
C LEU A 63 -17.16 18.59 10.73
N VAL A 64 -16.33 17.94 9.94
CA VAL A 64 -16.11 16.50 9.96
C VAL A 64 -14.67 16.25 10.43
N ARG A 65 -14.52 16.07 11.73
CA ARG A 65 -13.28 15.52 12.27
C ARG A 65 -13.32 14.01 12.06
N GLU A 66 -12.49 13.51 11.17
CA GLU A 66 -12.23 12.07 11.08
C GLU A 66 -11.68 11.59 12.43
N VAL A 67 -12.53 11.02 13.25
CA VAL A 67 -12.12 10.36 14.48
C VAL A 67 -11.98 8.87 14.16
N SER A 68 -10.77 8.42 14.00
CA SER A 68 -10.47 6.98 13.95
C SER A 68 -11.00 6.33 15.23
N LEU A 69 -11.78 5.27 15.11
CA LEU A 69 -12.25 4.43 16.23
C LEU A 69 -11.10 3.94 17.14
N GLY A 70 -9.86 3.97 16.66
CA GLY A 70 -8.64 3.67 17.41
C GLY A 70 -7.88 4.90 17.94
N GLY A 71 -8.45 6.12 17.87
CA GLY A 71 -7.85 7.35 18.41
C GLY A 71 -6.69 7.94 17.58
N ARG A 72 -6.44 7.44 16.36
CA ARG A 72 -5.39 7.92 15.46
C ARG A 72 -5.94 8.12 14.05
N THR A 73 -5.81 9.32 13.53
CA THR A 73 -6.03 9.60 12.10
C THR A 73 -4.80 9.10 11.36
N ILE A 74 -4.96 8.07 10.55
CA ILE A 74 -3.92 7.60 9.63
C ILE A 74 -4.12 8.36 8.34
N ASP A 75 -3.15 9.21 7.97
CA ASP A 75 -3.14 9.83 6.65
C ASP A 75 -3.21 8.73 5.58
N GLY A 76 -4.12 8.86 4.61
CA GLY A 76 -4.28 7.88 3.53
C GLY A 76 -2.98 7.58 2.78
N ASN A 77 -2.07 8.56 2.71
CA ASN A 77 -0.72 8.38 2.16
C ASN A 77 0.10 7.36 2.97
N VAL A 78 0.03 7.40 4.29
CA VAL A 78 0.79 6.47 5.15
C VAL A 78 0.29 5.04 4.99
N GLN A 79 -1.02 4.85 4.82
CA GLN A 79 -1.60 3.53 4.57
C GLN A 79 -1.09 2.92 3.26
N PHE A 80 -0.93 3.72 2.21
CA PHE A 80 -0.33 3.27 0.96
C PHE A 80 1.10 2.76 1.15
N PHE A 81 1.91 3.42 1.98
CA PHE A 81 3.27 2.98 2.28
C PHE A 81 3.32 1.70 3.12
N TYR A 82 2.34 1.46 4.00
CA TYR A 82 2.23 0.16 4.69
C TYR A 82 1.94 -0.98 3.71
N ALA A 83 1.06 -0.76 2.73
CA ALA A 83 0.79 -1.74 1.68
C ALA A 83 2.04 -2.00 0.82
N LEU A 84 2.83 -0.96 0.52
CA LEU A 84 4.10 -1.09 -0.20
C LEU A 84 5.12 -1.95 0.55
N ILE A 85 5.22 -1.79 1.88
CA ILE A 85 6.10 -2.63 2.71
C ILE A 85 5.61 -4.08 2.74
N ALA A 86 4.30 -4.29 2.86
CA ALA A 86 3.71 -5.64 2.81
C ALA A 86 4.00 -6.32 1.45
N MET A 87 3.87 -5.57 0.36
CA MET A 87 4.22 -6.03 -0.98
C MET A 87 5.71 -6.40 -1.08
N ALA A 88 6.61 -5.57 -0.55
CA ALA A 88 8.04 -5.86 -0.53
C ALA A 88 8.38 -7.13 0.25
N CYS A 89 7.74 -7.36 1.40
CA CYS A 89 7.87 -8.61 2.17
C CYS A 89 7.46 -9.84 1.35
N LEU A 90 6.36 -9.74 0.60
CA LEU A 90 5.87 -10.83 -0.26
C LEU A 90 6.78 -11.05 -1.47
N TYR A 91 7.41 -10.02 -2.03
CA TYR A 91 8.39 -10.18 -3.11
C TYR A 91 9.64 -10.95 -2.67
N GLY A 92 9.92 -11.11 -1.39
CA GLY A 92 10.90 -12.06 -0.85
C GLY A 92 10.66 -13.50 -1.33
N CYS A 93 9.45 -13.82 -1.83
CA CYS A 93 9.15 -15.12 -2.44
C CYS A 93 10.02 -15.43 -3.66
N PHE A 94 10.46 -14.43 -4.43
CA PHE A 94 11.36 -14.65 -5.56
C PHE A 94 12.74 -15.13 -5.13
N ILE A 95 13.24 -14.62 -4.01
CA ILE A 95 14.51 -15.05 -3.42
C ILE A 95 14.39 -16.51 -2.95
N GLY A 96 13.30 -16.84 -2.25
CA GLY A 96 13.01 -18.20 -1.81
C GLY A 96 12.82 -19.18 -2.98
N PHE A 97 12.18 -18.76 -4.06
CA PHE A 97 12.01 -19.52 -5.28
C PHE A 97 13.36 -19.83 -5.95
N GLY A 98 14.25 -18.83 -6.09
CA GLY A 98 15.59 -19.00 -6.61
C GLY A 98 16.40 -20.02 -5.83
N SER A 99 16.30 -19.99 -4.49
CA SER A 99 16.93 -20.97 -3.60
C SER A 99 16.37 -22.37 -3.80
N ALA A 100 15.05 -22.52 -3.97
CA ALA A 100 14.44 -23.83 -4.24
C ALA A 100 14.92 -24.45 -5.56
N ILE A 101 15.06 -23.65 -6.62
CA ILE A 101 15.61 -24.09 -7.90
C ILE A 101 17.08 -24.49 -7.75
N GLY A 102 17.84 -23.73 -6.95
CA GLY A 102 19.26 -24.00 -6.68
C GLY A 102 19.55 -25.31 -5.95
N ILE A 103 18.53 -25.99 -5.41
CA ILE A 103 18.64 -27.29 -4.73
C ILE A 103 18.14 -28.42 -5.65
N GLN A 104 17.39 -28.14 -6.70
CA GLN A 104 16.79 -29.18 -7.58
C GLN A 104 17.80 -29.68 -8.63
N ALA A 105 18.26 -30.90 -8.43
CA ALA A 105 19.26 -31.53 -9.28
C ALA A 105 18.85 -31.70 -10.77
N ASN A 106 17.54 -31.70 -11.04
CA ASN A 106 17.00 -31.86 -12.40
C ASN A 106 16.97 -30.55 -13.20
N ILE A 107 17.22 -29.39 -12.57
CA ILE A 107 17.10 -28.09 -13.21
C ILE A 107 18.47 -27.48 -13.50
N THR A 108 19.41 -27.58 -12.59
CA THR A 108 20.74 -26.98 -12.76
C THR A 108 21.88 -27.96 -12.48
N PRO A 109 22.96 -27.89 -13.26
CA PRO A 109 24.15 -28.75 -13.02
C PRO A 109 24.80 -28.48 -11.66
N LEU A 110 24.68 -27.25 -11.14
CA LEU A 110 25.20 -26.87 -9.85
C LEU A 110 24.41 -27.57 -8.72
N ALA A 111 23.08 -27.59 -8.82
CA ALA A 111 22.24 -28.32 -7.89
C ALA A 111 22.49 -29.82 -7.90
N ALA A 112 22.73 -30.40 -9.09
CA ALA A 112 23.14 -31.82 -9.21
C ALA A 112 24.42 -32.13 -8.42
N ARG A 113 25.43 -31.26 -8.51
CA ARG A 113 26.68 -31.40 -7.73
C ARG A 113 26.45 -31.28 -6.22
N ARG A 114 25.57 -30.35 -5.78
CA ARG A 114 25.21 -30.20 -4.38
C ARG A 114 24.45 -31.40 -3.81
N CYS A 115 23.65 -32.09 -4.65
CA CYS A 115 22.90 -33.24 -4.21
C CYS A 115 23.78 -34.51 -4.01
N VAL A 116 24.95 -34.57 -4.65
CA VAL A 116 25.91 -35.70 -4.55
C VAL A 116 26.81 -35.55 -3.30
N THR A 117 26.92 -34.36 -2.72
CA THR A 117 27.73 -34.16 -1.52
C THR A 117 27.11 -34.90 -0.31
N PRO A 118 27.95 -35.50 0.58
CA PRO A 118 27.49 -36.27 1.74
C PRO A 118 26.99 -35.39 2.87
N THR A 119 26.11 -34.42 2.54
CA THR A 119 25.48 -33.52 3.53
C THR A 119 24.01 -33.85 3.67
N HIS A 120 23.48 -33.74 4.88
CA HIS A 120 22.05 -33.91 5.11
C HIS A 120 21.25 -32.86 4.32
N LYS A 121 20.33 -33.31 3.47
CA LYS A 121 19.49 -32.46 2.61
C LYS A 121 18.72 -31.42 3.40
N LEU A 122 18.23 -31.76 4.59
CA LEU A 122 17.56 -30.84 5.52
C LEU A 122 18.46 -29.65 5.91
N LYS A 123 19.74 -29.93 6.20
CA LYS A 123 20.70 -28.90 6.57
C LYS A 123 20.93 -27.93 5.40
N LEU A 124 21.02 -28.45 4.19
CA LEU A 124 21.18 -27.65 2.99
C LEU A 124 19.96 -26.73 2.77
N ILE A 125 18.74 -27.29 2.84
CA ILE A 125 17.50 -26.55 2.68
C ILE A 125 17.37 -25.45 3.73
N LEU A 126 17.62 -25.78 5.01
CA LEU A 126 17.52 -24.79 6.11
C LEU A 126 18.56 -23.67 5.97
N THR A 127 19.78 -24.01 5.51
CA THR A 127 20.82 -22.99 5.31
C THR A 127 20.42 -22.04 4.17
N ASP A 128 19.95 -22.57 3.04
CA ASP A 128 19.50 -21.75 1.90
C ASP A 128 18.25 -20.94 2.28
N GLN A 129 17.31 -21.51 3.04
CA GLN A 129 16.14 -20.79 3.56
C GLN A 129 16.55 -19.61 4.48
N LEU A 130 17.48 -19.87 5.41
CA LEU A 130 17.96 -18.84 6.35
C LEU A 130 18.71 -17.73 5.60
N THR A 131 19.54 -18.09 4.63
CA THR A 131 20.26 -17.12 3.81
C THR A 131 19.30 -16.24 2.98
N SER A 132 18.32 -16.88 2.33
CA SER A 132 17.30 -16.17 1.55
C SER A 132 16.45 -15.25 2.41
N PHE A 133 16.10 -15.71 3.62
CA PHE A 133 15.38 -14.90 4.58
C PHE A 133 16.22 -13.69 5.05
N ALA A 134 17.51 -13.91 5.37
CA ALA A 134 18.40 -12.82 5.78
C ALA A 134 18.52 -11.75 4.69
N LEU A 135 18.71 -12.17 3.43
CA LEU A 135 18.76 -11.26 2.29
C LEU A 135 17.44 -10.49 2.11
N GLY A 136 16.31 -11.19 2.08
CA GLY A 136 15.00 -10.57 1.93
C GLY A 136 14.64 -9.61 3.06
N TYR A 137 15.00 -9.95 4.29
CA TYR A 137 14.76 -9.07 5.44
C TYR A 137 15.63 -7.81 5.42
N VAL A 138 16.89 -7.92 5.01
CA VAL A 138 17.79 -6.76 4.82
C VAL A 138 17.23 -5.82 3.77
N ASP A 139 16.72 -6.34 2.66
CA ASP A 139 16.08 -5.54 1.61
C ASP A 139 14.87 -4.75 2.14
N VAL A 140 14.01 -5.39 2.92
CA VAL A 140 12.87 -4.71 3.56
C VAL A 140 13.31 -3.67 4.58
N ILE A 141 14.39 -3.91 5.35
CA ILE A 141 14.95 -2.91 6.27
C ILE A 141 15.43 -1.69 5.49
N ILE A 142 16.14 -1.89 4.39
CA ILE A 142 16.60 -0.78 3.53
C ILE A 142 15.41 0.04 3.03
N LEU A 143 14.34 -0.61 2.59
CA LEU A 143 13.12 0.06 2.17
C LEU A 143 12.49 0.89 3.31
N ILE A 144 12.36 0.33 4.51
CA ILE A 144 11.82 1.04 5.68
C ILE A 144 12.68 2.27 6.03
N LEU A 145 14.01 2.12 6.01
CA LEU A 145 14.92 3.24 6.25
C LEU A 145 14.80 4.31 5.18
N TYR A 146 14.68 3.92 3.90
CA TYR A 146 14.44 4.83 2.80
C TYR A 146 13.15 5.65 3.01
N LEU A 147 12.05 5.01 3.35
CA LEU A 147 10.76 5.66 3.61
C LEU A 147 10.86 6.64 4.80
N ARG A 148 11.60 6.28 5.84
CA ARG A 148 11.75 7.10 7.05
C ARG A 148 12.67 8.31 6.82
N TYR A 149 13.86 8.10 6.20
CA TYR A 149 14.90 9.14 6.13
C TYR A 149 14.84 9.99 4.86
N ILE A 150 14.40 9.42 3.74
CA ILE A 150 14.34 10.14 2.46
C ILE A 150 12.96 10.74 2.23
N LEU A 151 11.88 9.99 2.47
CA LEU A 151 10.52 10.50 2.32
C LEU A 151 10.02 11.22 3.58
N ASN A 152 10.76 11.19 4.69
CA ASN A 152 10.38 11.82 5.97
C ASN A 152 8.99 11.41 6.45
N LEU A 153 8.58 10.17 6.18
CA LEU A 153 7.29 9.66 6.62
C LEU A 153 7.29 9.45 8.13
N ASP A 154 6.33 10.06 8.80
CA ASP A 154 6.17 9.87 10.24
C ASP A 154 5.30 8.66 10.53
N PHE A 155 5.94 7.54 10.87
CA PHE A 155 5.26 6.30 11.27
C PHE A 155 4.74 6.34 12.72
N GLN A 156 4.48 7.53 13.26
CA GLN A 156 3.89 7.77 14.60
C GLN A 156 4.57 6.99 15.74
N GLY A 157 5.90 6.84 15.67
CA GLY A 157 6.68 6.15 16.71
C GLY A 157 6.51 4.62 16.76
N GLN A 158 5.88 3.99 15.77
CA GLN A 158 5.66 2.53 15.75
C GLN A 158 6.71 1.74 14.96
N MET A 159 7.89 2.31 14.72
CA MET A 159 8.99 1.67 14.00
C MET A 159 9.30 0.24 14.51
N GLY A 160 9.32 0.03 15.83
CA GLY A 160 9.58 -1.29 16.40
C GLY A 160 8.54 -2.34 16.02
N LYS A 161 7.26 -1.99 16.06
CA LYS A 161 6.18 -2.91 15.66
C LYS A 161 6.25 -3.24 14.17
N MET A 162 6.58 -2.25 13.35
CA MET A 162 6.71 -2.38 11.92
C MET A 162 7.85 -3.32 11.54
N LEU A 163 9.00 -3.21 12.21
CA LEU A 163 10.13 -4.13 12.02
C LEU A 163 9.77 -5.57 12.40
N VAL A 164 9.03 -5.77 13.50
CA VAL A 164 8.58 -7.12 13.91
C VAL A 164 7.60 -7.70 12.90
N VAL A 165 6.62 -6.93 12.44
CA VAL A 165 5.65 -7.39 11.43
C VAL A 165 6.36 -7.71 10.11
N SER A 166 7.29 -6.86 9.68
CA SER A 166 8.09 -7.08 8.47
C SER A 166 8.99 -8.31 8.56
N PHE A 167 9.51 -8.63 9.75
CA PHE A 167 10.27 -9.84 10.00
C PHE A 167 9.44 -11.10 9.70
N PHE A 168 8.25 -11.19 10.29
CA PHE A 168 7.36 -12.32 10.03
C PHE A 168 6.83 -12.33 8.59
N GLY A 169 6.54 -11.17 8.03
CA GLY A 169 6.11 -11.02 6.63
C GLY A 169 7.17 -11.54 5.64
N SER A 170 8.44 -11.18 5.85
CA SER A 170 9.56 -11.65 5.03
C SER A 170 9.77 -13.16 5.18
N LEU A 171 9.61 -13.69 6.39
CA LEU A 171 9.71 -15.14 6.63
C LEU A 171 8.63 -15.90 5.86
N ILE A 172 7.40 -15.41 5.90
CA ILE A 172 6.27 -15.99 5.15
C ILE A 172 6.54 -15.90 3.65
N GLY A 173 6.94 -14.73 3.14
CA GLY A 173 7.22 -14.53 1.71
C GLY A 173 8.28 -15.51 1.19
N VAL A 174 9.44 -15.59 1.83
CA VAL A 174 10.53 -16.48 1.43
C VAL A 174 10.13 -17.96 1.52
N SER A 175 9.44 -18.35 2.60
CA SER A 175 8.97 -19.74 2.79
C SER A 175 7.96 -20.13 1.71
N MET A 176 7.05 -19.23 1.35
CA MET A 176 6.09 -19.44 0.28
C MET A 176 6.78 -19.62 -1.08
N GLY A 177 7.81 -18.79 -1.36
CA GLY A 177 8.60 -18.93 -2.60
C GLY A 177 9.32 -20.27 -2.67
N MET A 178 9.93 -20.72 -1.59
CA MET A 178 10.58 -22.02 -1.51
C MET A 178 9.57 -23.16 -1.64
N PHE A 179 8.40 -23.04 -1.03
CA PHE A 179 7.34 -24.05 -1.17
C PHE A 179 6.88 -24.20 -2.62
N ILE A 180 6.53 -23.08 -3.29
CA ILE A 180 6.11 -23.10 -4.70
C ILE A 180 7.23 -23.60 -5.60
N GLY A 181 8.48 -23.20 -5.35
CA GLY A 181 9.65 -23.66 -6.07
C GLY A 181 9.88 -25.17 -5.98
N SER A 182 9.45 -25.80 -4.87
CA SER A 182 9.60 -27.23 -4.64
C SER A 182 8.70 -28.13 -5.51
N PHE A 183 7.69 -27.57 -6.18
CA PHE A 183 6.83 -28.33 -7.10
C PHE A 183 7.56 -28.70 -8.40
N GLY A 184 8.41 -29.70 -8.36
CA GLY A 184 9.33 -30.07 -9.44
C GLY A 184 8.69 -30.58 -10.75
N LYS A 185 7.39 -30.90 -10.77
CA LYS A 185 6.69 -31.44 -11.97
C LYS A 185 6.05 -30.36 -12.85
N MET A 186 5.97 -29.11 -12.39
CA MET A 186 5.36 -28.01 -13.14
C MET A 186 6.41 -27.30 -14.00
N GLN A 187 6.00 -26.78 -15.15
CA GLN A 187 6.85 -25.92 -15.97
C GLN A 187 7.24 -24.67 -15.19
N GLU A 188 8.45 -24.19 -15.37
CA GLU A 188 9.01 -23.04 -14.66
C GLU A 188 8.13 -21.79 -14.82
N GLY A 189 7.64 -21.52 -16.02
CA GLY A 189 6.74 -20.40 -16.30
C GLY A 189 5.43 -20.45 -15.52
N VAL A 190 4.85 -21.65 -15.32
CA VAL A 190 3.62 -21.84 -14.53
C VAL A 190 3.88 -21.57 -13.05
N ARG A 191 5.02 -22.01 -12.52
CA ARG A 191 5.43 -21.74 -11.13
C ARG A 191 5.63 -20.24 -10.87
N ILE A 192 6.29 -19.54 -11.79
CA ILE A 192 6.47 -18.09 -11.72
C ILE A 192 5.13 -17.38 -11.81
N GLY A 193 4.26 -17.77 -12.74
CA GLY A 193 2.92 -17.19 -12.87
C GLY A 193 2.05 -17.40 -11.63
N LEU A 194 2.10 -18.58 -11.02
CA LEU A 194 1.38 -18.88 -9.79
C LEU A 194 1.91 -18.06 -8.61
N MET A 195 3.23 -17.92 -8.50
CA MET A 195 3.87 -17.11 -7.47
C MET A 195 3.51 -15.63 -7.61
N LEU A 196 3.55 -15.08 -8.83
CA LEU A 196 3.13 -13.70 -9.11
C LEU A 196 1.65 -13.49 -8.78
N GLY A 197 0.80 -14.41 -9.22
CA GLY A 197 -0.65 -14.33 -8.97
C GLY A 197 -0.97 -14.30 -7.48
N ILE A 198 -0.42 -15.24 -6.70
CA ILE A 198 -0.65 -15.30 -5.25
C ILE A 198 -0.07 -14.07 -4.56
N SER A 199 1.15 -13.65 -4.94
CA SER A 199 1.79 -12.46 -4.35
C SER A 199 0.98 -11.19 -4.60
N MET A 200 0.48 -11.00 -5.84
CA MET A 200 -0.37 -9.84 -6.16
C MET A 200 -1.69 -9.87 -5.40
N VAL A 201 -2.42 -10.98 -5.45
CA VAL A 201 -3.71 -11.09 -4.76
C VAL A 201 -3.53 -10.86 -3.25
N SER A 202 -2.51 -11.46 -2.64
CA SER A 202 -2.24 -11.31 -1.21
C SER A 202 -1.77 -9.90 -0.81
N SER A 203 -1.18 -9.14 -1.75
CA SER A 203 -0.75 -7.77 -1.52
C SER A 203 -1.90 -6.75 -1.54
N PHE A 204 -2.98 -7.07 -2.29
CA PHE A 204 -4.14 -6.19 -2.41
C PHE A 204 -5.29 -6.52 -1.45
N LEU A 205 -5.26 -7.68 -0.82
CA LEU A 205 -6.25 -8.12 0.16
C LEU A 205 -5.95 -7.60 1.56
#